data_61a5a701acad1fff05e48b8af18ec1e6
#
_entry.id   61a5a701acad1fff05e48b8af18ec1e6
#
_cell.length_a   1.000
_cell.length_b   1.000
_cell.length_c   1.000
_cell.angle_alpha   90.00
_cell.angle_beta   90.00
_cell.angle_gamma   90.00
#
_symmetry.space_group_name_H-M   'P 1'
#
loop_
_entity.id
_entity.type
_entity.pdbx_description
1 polymer ?
#
loop_
_entity_poly.entity_id
_entity_poly.type
_entity_poly.pdbx_seq_one_letter_code
_entity_poly.pdbx_strand_id
1 'polypeptide(L)'
;MKNKNGIYIIGVDHGYGNIKTANCCFTTGVESSDTEPTFKNDLLIYQGRYYQIGVGHKEYVAEKVMDEDYYILTLAAIARELSREQIAQANVFLAAGLPLSWVAKQRKAFQEYLLQNSAVEFTFRRIEYRIRIVGAAVYPQGFAAIAPIVNHFTGSNMLCDIGNGTMNILRTSDSKVDLRQMFTEKYGVQQCVLAIQEALMREHHAELEEQMIHNFLRYGTVGIDEGLEKAMKLAACDYTKKVFRKLREHGYDPRIMKLYVVGGGGCLLKNFFPIDPGRIVINNDICATAKGYEYMAEVQNLAGGVK
;
A
#
# COMPACT_ATOMS: atom_id res chain seq x y z
N MET A 1 -1.46 -12.21 -8.94
CA MET A 1 -0.26 -13.03 -9.31
C MET A 1 -0.33 -13.38 -10.80
N LYS A 2 0.77 -13.24 -11.53
CA LYS A 2 0.89 -13.59 -12.95
C LYS A 2 1.92 -14.70 -13.13
N ASN A 3 1.69 -15.64 -14.05
CA ASN A 3 2.63 -16.70 -14.38
C ASN A 3 3.22 -16.44 -15.78
N LYS A 4 4.54 -16.46 -15.86
CA LYS A 4 5.27 -16.34 -17.13
C LYS A 4 6.40 -17.37 -17.16
N ASN A 5 6.30 -18.32 -18.09
CA ASN A 5 7.31 -19.39 -18.26
C ASN A 5 7.63 -20.18 -16.96
N GLY A 6 6.64 -20.47 -16.13
CA GLY A 6 6.81 -21.16 -14.85
C GLY A 6 7.35 -20.29 -13.70
N ILE A 7 7.50 -18.98 -13.91
CA ILE A 7 7.87 -18.00 -12.88
C ILE A 7 6.61 -17.21 -12.49
N TYR A 8 6.30 -17.19 -11.21
CA TYR A 8 5.19 -16.42 -10.67
C TYR A 8 5.65 -15.01 -10.32
N ILE A 9 5.12 -14.01 -11.02
CA ILE A 9 5.35 -12.60 -10.70
C ILE A 9 4.36 -12.21 -9.59
N ILE A 10 4.88 -11.83 -8.44
CA ILE A 10 4.08 -11.43 -7.29
C ILE A 10 4.39 -9.97 -6.94
N GLY A 11 3.37 -9.12 -7.09
CA GLY A 11 3.41 -7.73 -6.67
C GLY A 11 3.17 -7.61 -5.17
N VAL A 12 4.09 -6.94 -4.44
CA VAL A 12 3.96 -6.72 -3.00
C VAL A 12 4.08 -5.23 -2.70
N ASP A 13 2.99 -4.63 -2.28
CA ASP A 13 2.94 -3.26 -1.79
C ASP A 13 3.12 -3.27 -0.26
N HIS A 14 4.32 -2.91 0.18
CA HIS A 14 4.72 -2.85 1.59
C HIS A 14 4.26 -1.53 2.23
N GLY A 15 2.95 -1.42 2.48
CA GLY A 15 2.39 -0.26 3.17
C GLY A 15 2.66 -0.28 4.68
N TYR A 16 2.57 0.87 5.34
CA TYR A 16 2.72 0.99 6.79
C TYR A 16 1.54 0.41 7.56
N GLY A 17 0.33 0.53 7.05
CA GLY A 17 -0.86 -0.04 7.68
C GLY A 17 -1.20 -1.44 7.18
N ASN A 18 -0.99 -1.70 5.90
CA ASN A 18 -1.33 -2.98 5.28
C ASN A 18 -0.31 -3.38 4.22
N ILE A 19 0.00 -4.68 4.18
CA ILE A 19 0.65 -5.32 3.05
C ILE A 19 -0.43 -5.69 2.04
N LYS A 20 -0.18 -5.39 0.76
CA LYS A 20 -1.12 -5.72 -0.32
C LYS A 20 -0.41 -6.45 -1.43
N THR A 21 -1.09 -7.43 -1.99
CA THR A 21 -0.71 -8.10 -3.22
C THR A 21 -1.78 -7.87 -4.27
N ALA A 22 -1.71 -8.52 -5.41
CA ALA A 22 -2.76 -8.38 -6.43
C ALA A 22 -4.15 -8.83 -5.92
N ASN A 23 -4.20 -9.81 -4.98
CA ASN A 23 -5.44 -10.44 -4.55
C ASN A 23 -5.63 -10.48 -3.02
N CYS A 24 -4.66 -10.03 -2.24
CA CYS A 24 -4.69 -10.11 -0.78
C CYS A 24 -4.35 -8.76 -0.16
N CYS A 25 -4.95 -8.49 1.01
CA CYS A 25 -4.65 -7.35 1.86
C CYS A 25 -4.67 -7.83 3.32
N PHE A 26 -3.63 -7.52 4.09
CA PHE A 26 -3.54 -7.87 5.51
C PHE A 26 -2.71 -6.83 6.27
N THR A 27 -2.94 -6.72 7.57
CA THR A 27 -2.30 -5.73 8.43
C THR A 27 -0.78 -5.89 8.47
N THR A 28 -0.05 -4.79 8.40
CA THR A 28 1.41 -4.75 8.54
C THR A 28 1.77 -4.81 10.03
N GLY A 29 1.74 -6.03 10.59
CA GLY A 29 2.10 -6.28 11.98
C GLY A 29 2.73 -7.66 12.08
N VAL A 30 3.75 -7.81 12.92
CA VAL A 30 4.44 -9.08 13.17
C VAL A 30 4.82 -9.14 14.64
N GLU A 31 4.41 -10.20 15.32
CA GLU A 31 4.93 -10.56 16.63
C GLU A 31 5.77 -11.83 16.50
N SER A 32 7.01 -11.80 16.97
CA SER A 32 7.92 -12.95 16.92
C SER A 32 8.06 -13.62 18.28
N SER A 33 8.19 -14.97 18.27
CA SER A 33 8.41 -15.79 19.45
C SER A 33 9.35 -16.94 19.13
N ASP A 34 10.15 -17.36 20.13
CA ASP A 34 10.97 -18.57 20.04
C ASP A 34 10.18 -19.81 20.49
N THR A 35 8.99 -19.64 21.06
CA THR A 35 8.08 -20.71 21.47
C THR A 35 6.81 -20.69 20.63
N GLU A 36 6.26 -21.88 20.38
CA GLU A 36 5.04 -22.01 19.58
C GLU A 36 3.86 -21.31 20.28
N PRO A 37 3.19 -20.33 19.62
CA PRO A 37 2.06 -19.62 20.21
C PRO A 37 0.81 -20.50 20.28
N THR A 38 -0.04 -20.21 21.28
CA THR A 38 -1.30 -20.93 21.48
C THR A 38 -2.27 -20.75 20.31
N PHE A 39 -2.34 -19.53 19.76
CA PHE A 39 -3.16 -19.21 18.61
C PHE A 39 -2.32 -19.28 17.34
N LYS A 40 -2.75 -20.14 16.39
CA LYS A 40 -1.99 -20.45 15.17
C LYS A 40 -2.60 -19.84 13.90
N ASN A 41 -3.50 -18.86 14.07
CA ASN A 41 -4.06 -18.13 12.93
C ASN A 41 -2.97 -17.24 12.32
N ASP A 42 -2.78 -17.35 11.01
CA ASP A 42 -1.73 -16.58 10.32
C ASP A 42 -0.31 -16.74 10.89
N LEU A 43 -0.01 -17.92 11.43
CA LEU A 43 1.30 -18.26 11.93
C LEU A 43 2.24 -18.59 10.77
N LEU A 44 3.37 -17.89 10.73
CA LEU A 44 4.51 -18.18 9.84
C LEU A 44 5.66 -18.74 10.69
N ILE A 45 6.28 -19.83 10.23
CA ILE A 45 7.45 -20.43 10.86
C ILE A 45 8.60 -20.35 9.85
N TYR A 46 9.67 -19.66 10.25
CA TYR A 46 10.85 -19.47 9.42
C TYR A 46 12.12 -19.54 10.27
N GLN A 47 13.09 -20.33 9.85
CA GLN A 47 14.37 -20.53 10.56
C GLN A 47 14.21 -20.89 12.04
N GLY A 48 13.19 -21.70 12.37
CA GLY A 48 12.93 -22.17 13.73
C GLY A 48 12.23 -21.16 14.65
N ARG A 49 11.90 -19.95 14.17
CA ARG A 49 11.14 -18.92 14.90
C ARG A 49 9.71 -18.85 14.41
N TYR A 50 8.83 -18.43 15.29
CA TYR A 50 7.40 -18.27 15.06
C TYR A 50 7.07 -16.79 14.91
N TYR A 51 6.28 -16.47 13.88
CA TYR A 51 5.85 -15.10 13.55
C TYR A 51 4.35 -15.06 13.39
N GLN A 52 3.66 -14.33 14.26
CA GLN A 52 2.22 -14.09 14.16
C GLN A 52 2.00 -12.88 13.23
N ILE A 53 1.41 -13.14 12.06
CA ILE A 53 1.21 -12.13 11.03
C ILE A 53 -0.11 -11.38 11.27
N GLY A 54 -0.08 -10.06 11.12
CA GLY A 54 -1.25 -9.19 11.24
C GLY A 54 -1.56 -8.75 12.66
N VAL A 55 -0.69 -9.04 13.61
CA VAL A 55 -0.82 -8.62 15.02
C VAL A 55 0.13 -7.45 15.29
N GLY A 56 -0.36 -6.47 16.06
CA GLY A 56 0.38 -5.26 16.36
C GLY A 56 0.31 -4.21 15.23
N HIS A 57 0.88 -3.05 15.49
CA HIS A 57 1.05 -1.96 14.53
C HIS A 57 2.52 -1.67 14.33
N LYS A 58 2.92 -1.45 13.08
CA LYS A 58 4.27 -0.98 12.80
C LYS A 58 4.32 0.54 12.79
N GLU A 59 5.28 1.06 13.52
CA GLU A 59 5.64 2.47 13.42
C GLU A 59 6.25 2.79 12.05
N TYR A 60 6.18 4.06 11.69
CA TYR A 60 6.80 4.56 10.47
C TYR A 60 8.33 4.42 10.55
N VAL A 61 8.91 3.59 9.69
CA VAL A 61 10.35 3.43 9.52
C VAL A 61 10.79 4.04 8.19
N ALA A 62 11.74 4.98 8.24
CA ALA A 62 12.22 5.65 7.03
C ALA A 62 12.99 4.71 6.08
N GLU A 63 13.61 3.65 6.60
CA GLU A 63 14.38 2.67 5.84
C GLU A 63 13.86 1.25 6.10
N LYS A 64 13.04 0.73 5.18
CA LYS A 64 12.42 -0.61 5.31
C LYS A 64 13.45 -1.75 5.38
N VAL A 65 14.62 -1.57 4.83
CA VAL A 65 15.71 -2.57 4.84
C VAL A 65 16.30 -2.81 6.24
N MET A 66 16.09 -1.90 7.18
CA MET A 66 16.55 -2.04 8.56
C MET A 66 15.57 -2.84 9.43
N ASP A 67 14.44 -3.26 8.88
CA ASP A 67 13.36 -3.93 9.58
C ASP A 67 13.13 -5.32 8.97
N GLU A 68 13.58 -6.36 9.69
CA GLU A 68 13.47 -7.76 9.25
C GLU A 68 12.03 -8.22 9.03
N ASP A 69 11.06 -7.62 9.71
CA ASP A 69 9.66 -8.00 9.60
C ASP A 69 9.12 -7.78 8.18
N TYR A 70 9.63 -6.81 7.41
CA TYR A 70 9.19 -6.66 6.01
C TYR A 70 9.55 -7.85 5.13
N TYR A 71 10.64 -8.56 5.46
CA TYR A 71 10.95 -9.82 4.79
C TYR A 71 9.97 -10.93 5.17
N ILE A 72 9.67 -11.08 6.46
CA ILE A 72 8.67 -12.02 6.96
C ILE A 72 7.28 -11.73 6.35
N LEU A 73 6.89 -10.46 6.29
CA LEU A 73 5.64 -10.02 5.64
C LEU A 73 5.65 -10.33 4.14
N THR A 74 6.81 -10.26 3.48
CA THR A 74 6.95 -10.66 2.07
C THR A 74 6.73 -12.16 1.89
N LEU A 75 7.29 -13.00 2.78
CA LEU A 75 7.04 -14.45 2.76
C LEU A 75 5.57 -14.77 2.97
N ALA A 76 4.91 -14.10 3.92
CA ALA A 76 3.48 -14.25 4.14
C ALA A 76 2.64 -13.80 2.92
N ALA A 77 3.05 -12.72 2.23
CA ALA A 77 2.41 -12.24 1.01
C ALA A 77 2.53 -13.26 -0.14
N ILE A 78 3.72 -13.84 -0.34
CA ILE A 78 3.96 -14.92 -1.31
C ILE A 78 3.06 -16.12 -1.00
N ALA A 79 3.05 -16.60 0.25
CA ALA A 79 2.25 -17.74 0.65
C ALA A 79 0.74 -17.52 0.41
N ARG A 80 0.23 -16.31 0.72
CA ARG A 80 -1.18 -15.96 0.50
C ARG A 80 -1.55 -15.96 -0.98
N GLU A 81 -0.68 -15.49 -1.87
CA GLU A 81 -0.91 -15.54 -3.31
C GLU A 81 -0.87 -16.98 -3.85
N LEU A 82 0.14 -17.75 -3.47
CA LEU A 82 0.32 -19.13 -3.93
C LEU A 82 -0.78 -20.06 -3.41
N SER A 83 -1.23 -19.87 -2.16
CA SER A 83 -2.30 -20.70 -1.57
C SER A 83 -3.63 -20.60 -2.33
N ARG A 84 -3.89 -19.49 -3.00
CA ARG A 84 -5.10 -19.29 -3.83
C ARG A 84 -5.16 -20.24 -5.01
N GLU A 85 -4.01 -20.65 -5.52
CA GLU A 85 -3.86 -21.61 -6.61
C GLU A 85 -3.38 -22.99 -6.11
N GLN A 86 -3.38 -23.21 -4.78
CA GLN A 86 -2.95 -24.45 -4.13
C GLN A 86 -1.49 -24.85 -4.47
N ILE A 87 -0.62 -23.86 -4.64
CA ILE A 87 0.79 -24.03 -4.98
C ILE A 87 1.63 -23.89 -3.71
N ALA A 88 2.49 -24.89 -3.46
CA ALA A 88 3.42 -24.88 -2.33
C ALA A 88 4.90 -24.82 -2.77
N GLN A 89 5.18 -25.03 -4.06
CA GLN A 89 6.54 -24.94 -4.63
C GLN A 89 6.52 -24.07 -5.86
N ALA A 90 7.38 -23.02 -5.90
CA ALA A 90 7.34 -22.05 -6.99
C ALA A 90 8.68 -21.33 -7.19
N ASN A 91 8.94 -20.97 -8.46
CA ASN A 91 9.89 -19.91 -8.78
C ASN A 91 9.13 -18.58 -8.74
N VAL A 92 9.60 -17.62 -7.94
CA VAL A 92 8.92 -16.34 -7.71
C VAL A 92 9.82 -15.18 -8.15
N PHE A 93 9.27 -14.26 -8.93
CA PHE A 93 9.84 -12.95 -9.17
C PHE A 93 9.07 -11.92 -8.34
N LEU A 94 9.77 -11.17 -7.50
CA LEU A 94 9.16 -10.16 -6.64
C LEU A 94 9.10 -8.80 -7.36
N ALA A 95 7.92 -8.21 -7.42
CA ALA A 95 7.70 -6.87 -7.88
C ALA A 95 7.23 -6.00 -6.71
N ALA A 96 8.09 -5.14 -6.18
CA ALA A 96 7.81 -4.33 -5.00
C ALA A 96 7.95 -2.83 -5.29
N GLY A 97 7.69 -1.98 -4.32
CA GLY A 97 7.84 -0.55 -4.50
C GLY A 97 8.23 0.24 -3.26
N LEU A 98 8.71 1.45 -3.56
CA LEU A 98 9.07 2.46 -2.57
C LEU A 98 8.35 3.77 -2.87
N PRO A 99 8.12 4.64 -1.86
CA PRO A 99 7.61 5.99 -2.08
C PRO A 99 8.41 6.72 -3.17
N LEU A 100 7.74 7.57 -3.95
CA LEU A 100 8.30 8.21 -5.14
C LEU A 100 9.67 8.87 -4.89
N SER A 101 9.79 9.62 -3.78
CA SER A 101 11.02 10.33 -3.42
C SER A 101 12.17 9.42 -2.95
N TRP A 102 11.90 8.15 -2.61
CA TRP A 102 12.90 7.23 -2.03
C TRP A 102 13.48 6.26 -3.06
N VAL A 103 12.74 5.99 -4.14
CA VAL A 103 13.15 4.99 -5.15
C VAL A 103 14.57 5.23 -5.64
N ALA A 104 14.94 6.47 -5.96
CA ALA A 104 16.27 6.77 -6.50
C ALA A 104 17.41 6.39 -5.55
N LYS A 105 17.21 6.55 -4.24
CA LYS A 105 18.24 6.32 -3.22
C LYS A 105 18.25 4.90 -2.66
N GLN A 106 17.07 4.29 -2.50
CA GLN A 106 16.91 3.03 -1.75
C GLN A 106 16.60 1.82 -2.65
N ARG A 107 16.37 2.00 -3.96
CA ARG A 107 15.99 0.91 -4.89
C ARG A 107 16.92 -0.30 -4.78
N LYS A 108 18.23 -0.07 -4.88
CA LYS A 108 19.22 -1.15 -4.91
C LYS A 108 19.27 -1.90 -3.57
N ALA A 109 19.34 -1.16 -2.48
CA ALA A 109 19.35 -1.76 -1.12
C ALA A 109 18.08 -2.56 -0.84
N PHE A 110 16.91 -2.05 -1.24
CA PHE A 110 15.65 -2.77 -1.05
C PHE A 110 15.53 -3.99 -1.96
N GLN A 111 16.06 -3.93 -3.18
CA GLN A 111 16.13 -5.09 -4.07
C GLN A 111 17.04 -6.18 -3.48
N GLU A 112 18.23 -5.83 -3.00
CA GLU A 112 19.17 -6.75 -2.35
C GLU A 112 18.55 -7.36 -1.09
N TYR A 113 17.85 -6.57 -0.29
CA TYR A 113 17.09 -7.03 0.88
C TYR A 113 16.04 -8.09 0.52
N LEU A 114 15.27 -7.89 -0.56
CA LEU A 114 14.28 -8.86 -1.02
C LEU A 114 14.92 -10.15 -1.55
N LEU A 115 16.16 -10.08 -2.03
CA LEU A 115 16.93 -11.20 -2.60
C LEU A 115 17.88 -11.85 -1.59
N GLN A 116 17.85 -11.47 -0.31
CA GLN A 116 18.80 -11.96 0.71
C GLN A 116 18.88 -13.49 0.81
N ASN A 117 17.79 -14.19 0.44
CA ASN A 117 17.75 -15.64 0.37
C ASN A 117 17.11 -16.07 -0.96
N SER A 118 17.87 -16.73 -1.82
CA SER A 118 17.38 -17.19 -3.14
C SER A 118 16.53 -18.46 -3.06
N ALA A 119 16.75 -19.30 -2.05
CA ALA A 119 15.95 -20.49 -1.77
C ALA A 119 15.43 -20.41 -0.34
N VAL A 120 14.12 -20.44 -0.18
CA VAL A 120 13.44 -20.21 1.10
C VAL A 120 12.46 -21.32 1.37
N GLU A 121 12.60 -21.95 2.53
CA GLU A 121 11.64 -22.91 3.07
C GLU A 121 11.03 -22.32 4.33
N PHE A 122 9.70 -22.31 4.39
CA PHE A 122 8.96 -21.82 5.55
C PHE A 122 7.57 -22.44 5.61
N THR A 123 6.96 -22.44 6.78
CA THR A 123 5.57 -22.88 6.96
C THR A 123 4.67 -21.66 7.16
N PHE A 124 3.55 -21.60 6.46
CA PHE A 124 2.51 -20.61 6.71
C PHE A 124 1.14 -21.28 6.76
N ARG A 125 0.35 -21.02 7.83
CA ARG A 125 -0.96 -21.64 8.04
C ARG A 125 -0.91 -23.18 7.93
N ARG A 126 0.13 -23.82 8.46
CA ARG A 126 0.40 -25.28 8.43
C ARG A 126 0.72 -25.85 7.04
N ILE A 127 0.96 -25.03 6.03
CA ILE A 127 1.41 -25.44 4.71
C ILE A 127 2.90 -25.13 4.60
N GLU A 128 3.69 -26.13 4.20
CA GLU A 128 5.12 -25.97 3.91
C GLU A 128 5.31 -25.39 2.50
N TYR A 129 6.04 -24.30 2.41
CA TYR A 129 6.38 -23.64 1.15
C TYR A 129 7.86 -23.80 0.86
N ARG A 130 8.18 -24.15 -0.40
CA ARG A 130 9.54 -24.18 -0.95
C ARG A 130 9.62 -23.25 -2.13
N ILE A 131 10.22 -22.10 -1.91
CA ILE A 131 10.21 -20.98 -2.86
C ILE A 131 11.63 -20.72 -3.35
N ARG A 132 11.78 -20.51 -4.65
CA ARG A 132 13.01 -19.94 -5.23
C ARG A 132 12.71 -18.52 -5.69
N ILE A 133 13.30 -17.53 -5.04
CA ILE A 133 13.22 -16.13 -5.46
C ILE A 133 14.27 -15.93 -6.58
N VAL A 134 13.79 -15.86 -7.82
CA VAL A 134 14.62 -15.80 -9.01
C VAL A 134 15.01 -14.37 -9.41
N GLY A 135 14.37 -13.38 -8.82
CA GLY A 135 14.67 -11.97 -9.05
C GLY A 135 13.70 -11.05 -8.32
N ALA A 136 14.07 -9.78 -8.26
CA ALA A 136 13.22 -8.73 -7.71
C ALA A 136 13.38 -7.44 -8.51
N ALA A 137 12.28 -6.67 -8.60
CA ALA A 137 12.30 -5.30 -9.13
C ALA A 137 11.57 -4.35 -8.19
N VAL A 138 12.06 -3.12 -8.11
CA VAL A 138 11.50 -2.09 -7.22
C VAL A 138 11.04 -0.89 -8.04
N TYR A 139 9.78 -0.52 -7.87
CA TYR A 139 9.06 0.50 -8.64
C TYR A 139 8.61 1.68 -7.76
N PRO A 140 8.29 2.83 -8.36
CA PRO A 140 7.68 3.94 -7.64
C PRO A 140 6.23 3.60 -7.23
N GLN A 141 5.92 3.71 -5.93
CA GLN A 141 4.55 3.63 -5.42
C GLN A 141 3.67 4.70 -6.08
N GLY A 142 2.37 4.46 -6.14
CA GLY A 142 1.42 5.35 -6.78
C GLY A 142 1.47 5.29 -8.30
N PHE A 143 2.62 5.57 -8.93
CA PHE A 143 2.75 5.45 -10.38
C PHE A 143 2.36 4.05 -10.90
N ALA A 144 2.76 3.02 -10.20
CA ALA A 144 2.42 1.64 -10.57
C ALA A 144 0.90 1.43 -10.72
N ALA A 145 0.09 2.04 -9.86
CA ALA A 145 -1.37 1.91 -9.92
C ALA A 145 -1.99 2.48 -11.20
N ILE A 146 -1.32 3.44 -11.86
CA ILE A 146 -1.77 4.02 -13.13
C ILE A 146 -0.97 3.51 -14.33
N ALA A 147 0.12 2.78 -14.12
CA ALA A 147 0.97 2.30 -15.21
C ALA A 147 0.21 1.57 -16.33
N PRO A 148 -0.82 0.73 -16.05
CA PRO A 148 -1.61 0.08 -17.10
C PRO A 148 -2.42 1.04 -17.98
N ILE A 149 -2.75 2.24 -17.49
CA ILE A 149 -3.65 3.19 -18.14
C ILE A 149 -2.99 4.51 -18.53
N VAL A 150 -1.76 4.76 -18.07
CA VAL A 150 -1.08 6.06 -18.27
C VAL A 150 -0.93 6.45 -19.75
N ASN A 151 -0.81 5.48 -20.64
CA ASN A 151 -0.71 5.70 -22.09
C ASN A 151 -2.00 6.31 -22.72
N HIS A 152 -3.12 6.28 -21.99
CA HIS A 152 -4.38 6.90 -22.39
C HIS A 152 -4.58 8.30 -21.82
N PHE A 153 -3.61 8.81 -21.04
CA PHE A 153 -3.71 10.13 -20.44
C PHE A 153 -3.39 11.21 -21.47
N THR A 154 -4.31 12.14 -21.63
CA THR A 154 -4.16 13.33 -22.49
C THR A 154 -4.06 14.59 -21.64
N GLY A 155 -3.29 15.55 -22.09
CA GLY A 155 -3.10 16.82 -21.40
C GLY A 155 -2.42 16.68 -20.05
N SER A 156 -2.67 17.63 -19.17
CA SER A 156 -2.07 17.69 -17.83
C SER A 156 -2.92 16.92 -16.81
N ASN A 157 -2.29 16.03 -16.07
CA ASN A 157 -2.96 15.25 -15.03
C ASN A 157 -2.11 15.20 -13.76
N MET A 158 -2.76 14.98 -12.62
CA MET A 158 -2.10 14.72 -11.36
C MET A 158 -2.57 13.37 -10.79
N LEU A 159 -1.62 12.56 -10.34
CA LEU A 159 -1.86 11.38 -9.52
C LEU A 159 -1.69 11.75 -8.05
N CYS A 160 -2.61 11.28 -7.22
CA CYS A 160 -2.57 11.37 -5.76
C CYS A 160 -2.78 9.98 -5.19
N ASP A 161 -1.72 9.36 -4.67
CA ASP A 161 -1.79 8.07 -3.97
C ASP A 161 -1.80 8.35 -2.47
N ILE A 162 -2.95 8.12 -1.84
CA ILE A 162 -3.14 8.32 -0.40
C ILE A 162 -3.05 6.97 0.31
N GLY A 163 -1.90 6.72 0.91
CA GLY A 163 -1.65 5.56 1.76
C GLY A 163 -2.08 5.78 3.21
N ASN A 164 -1.66 4.88 4.11
CA ASN A 164 -1.93 5.05 5.54
C ASN A 164 -1.11 6.21 6.15
N GLY A 165 0.21 6.25 5.90
CA GLY A 165 1.10 7.26 6.49
C GLY A 165 1.45 8.43 5.57
N THR A 166 1.36 8.24 4.24
CA THR A 166 1.86 9.21 3.25
C THR A 166 0.89 9.41 2.10
N MET A 167 1.04 10.56 1.45
CA MET A 167 0.43 10.91 0.18
C MET A 167 1.55 11.10 -0.85
N ASN A 168 1.54 10.31 -1.93
CA ASN A 168 2.46 10.48 -3.05
C ASN A 168 1.76 11.27 -4.17
N ILE A 169 2.44 12.26 -4.71
CA ILE A 169 1.93 13.17 -5.75
C ILE A 169 2.85 13.06 -6.96
N LEU A 170 2.25 12.93 -8.14
CA LEU A 170 2.96 12.83 -9.40
C LEU A 170 2.21 13.59 -10.48
N ARG A 171 2.92 14.35 -11.32
CA ARG A 171 2.34 15.00 -12.51
C ARG A 171 2.68 14.23 -13.78
N THR A 172 1.71 14.19 -14.69
CA THR A 172 1.90 13.67 -16.04
C THR A 172 1.41 14.70 -17.07
N SER A 173 2.04 14.74 -18.21
CA SER A 173 1.61 15.52 -19.37
C SER A 173 1.68 14.64 -20.61
N ASP A 174 0.55 14.46 -21.29
CA ASP A 174 0.43 13.60 -22.48
C ASP A 174 1.10 12.23 -22.30
N SER A 175 0.67 11.51 -21.26
CA SER A 175 1.19 10.18 -20.88
C SER A 175 2.63 10.16 -20.34
N LYS A 176 3.34 11.28 -20.36
CA LYS A 176 4.72 11.35 -19.86
C LYS A 176 4.75 11.79 -18.40
N VAL A 177 5.54 11.07 -17.61
CA VAL A 177 5.78 11.38 -16.19
C VAL A 177 6.78 12.51 -16.08
N ASP A 178 6.47 13.56 -15.32
CA ASP A 178 7.46 14.58 -14.96
C ASP A 178 8.18 14.18 -13.68
N LEU A 179 9.39 13.64 -13.83
CA LEU A 179 10.20 13.19 -12.71
C LEU A 179 10.61 14.29 -11.72
N ARG A 180 10.51 15.57 -12.12
CA ARG A 180 10.79 16.72 -11.26
C ARG A 180 9.57 17.13 -10.42
N GLN A 181 8.39 16.60 -10.76
CA GLN A 181 7.10 16.88 -10.12
C GLN A 181 6.60 15.64 -9.38
N MET A 182 7.50 15.03 -8.59
CA MET A 182 7.21 13.88 -7.74
C MET A 182 7.46 14.26 -6.27
N PHE A 183 6.43 14.11 -5.44
CA PHE A 183 6.47 14.51 -4.04
C PHE A 183 5.90 13.43 -3.15
N THR A 184 6.41 13.34 -1.93
CA THR A 184 5.87 12.50 -0.86
C THR A 184 5.61 13.36 0.35
N GLU A 185 4.36 13.41 0.82
CA GLU A 185 3.90 14.22 1.94
C GLU A 185 3.35 13.34 3.07
N LYS A 186 3.47 13.80 4.30
CA LYS A 186 2.88 13.13 5.47
C LYS A 186 1.37 13.46 5.59
N TYR A 187 0.59 13.08 4.58
CA TYR A 187 -0.85 13.32 4.48
C TYR A 187 -1.59 12.01 4.17
N GLY A 188 -1.39 10.98 5.01
CA GLY A 188 -2.09 9.70 4.88
C GLY A 188 -3.39 9.63 5.70
N VAL A 189 -4.00 8.45 5.72
CA VAL A 189 -5.23 8.19 6.47
C VAL A 189 -5.02 8.36 7.98
N GLN A 190 -3.83 7.96 8.48
CA GLN A 190 -3.50 8.04 9.91
C GLN A 190 -3.55 9.46 10.46
N GLN A 191 -3.12 10.46 9.67
CA GLN A 191 -3.22 11.85 10.09
C GLN A 191 -4.67 12.35 10.17
N CYS A 192 -5.57 11.76 9.37
CA CYS A 192 -7.01 12.02 9.49
C CYS A 192 -7.58 11.37 10.76
N VAL A 193 -7.17 10.14 11.07
CA VAL A 193 -7.56 9.44 12.32
C VAL A 193 -7.16 10.27 13.52
N LEU A 194 -5.90 10.71 13.60
CA LEU A 194 -5.41 11.56 14.70
C LEU A 194 -6.20 12.88 14.81
N ALA A 195 -6.52 13.53 13.69
CA ALA A 195 -7.32 14.76 13.69
C ALA A 195 -8.75 14.52 14.22
N ILE A 196 -9.34 13.37 13.93
CA ILE A 196 -10.66 12.97 14.47
C ILE A 196 -10.55 12.69 15.98
N GLN A 197 -9.57 11.93 16.44
CA GLN A 197 -9.36 11.65 17.86
C GLN A 197 -9.17 12.95 18.66
N GLU A 198 -8.38 13.88 18.14
CA GLU A 198 -8.18 15.20 18.77
C GLU A 198 -9.50 16.00 18.84
N ALA A 199 -10.30 16.01 17.78
CA ALA A 199 -11.59 16.68 17.77
C ALA A 199 -12.58 16.08 18.79
N LEU A 200 -12.69 14.75 18.85
CA LEU A 200 -13.54 14.04 19.79
C LEU A 200 -13.14 14.31 21.24
N MET A 201 -11.84 14.27 21.54
CA MET A 201 -11.35 14.55 22.89
C MET A 201 -11.63 16.00 23.29
N ARG A 202 -11.39 16.97 22.39
CA ARG A 202 -11.59 18.40 22.66
C ARG A 202 -13.05 18.78 22.84
N GLU A 203 -13.96 18.22 22.02
CA GLU A 203 -15.35 18.67 21.94
C GLU A 203 -16.32 17.81 22.78
N HIS A 204 -15.99 16.55 22.97
CA HIS A 204 -16.88 15.57 23.61
C HIS A 204 -16.23 14.83 24.78
N HIS A 205 -14.93 15.04 25.07
CA HIS A 205 -14.15 14.26 26.04
C HIS A 205 -14.29 12.74 25.80
N ALA A 206 -14.37 12.34 24.53
CA ALA A 206 -14.62 10.97 24.11
C ALA A 206 -13.39 10.40 23.38
N GLU A 207 -13.14 9.12 23.63
CA GLU A 207 -12.12 8.34 22.94
C GLU A 207 -12.82 7.16 22.25
N LEU A 208 -12.53 6.96 20.97
CA LEU A 208 -13.05 5.84 20.18
C LEU A 208 -11.91 4.93 19.73
N GLU A 209 -12.21 3.64 19.62
CA GLU A 209 -11.26 2.69 19.02
C GLU A 209 -10.89 3.11 17.60
N GLU A 210 -9.61 3.01 17.28
CA GLU A 210 -9.07 3.39 15.98
C GLU A 210 -9.77 2.66 14.82
N GLN A 211 -10.11 1.38 15.02
CA GLN A 211 -10.85 0.59 14.04
C GLN A 211 -12.24 1.17 13.72
N MET A 212 -12.92 1.76 14.70
CA MET A 212 -14.21 2.41 14.49
C MET A 212 -14.05 3.66 13.64
N ILE A 213 -13.00 4.45 13.89
CA ILE A 213 -12.68 5.64 13.08
C ILE A 213 -12.32 5.22 11.64
N HIS A 214 -11.54 4.16 11.46
CA HIS A 214 -11.24 3.63 10.13
C HIS A 214 -12.51 3.18 9.38
N ASN A 215 -13.45 2.53 10.07
CA ASN A 215 -14.74 2.15 9.49
C ASN A 215 -15.55 3.39 9.10
N PHE A 216 -15.59 4.41 9.95
CA PHE A 216 -16.23 5.69 9.63
C PHE A 216 -15.63 6.32 8.36
N LEU A 217 -14.30 6.40 8.27
CA LEU A 217 -13.63 6.99 7.11
C LEU A 217 -13.91 6.19 5.82
N ARG A 218 -14.04 4.88 5.93
CA ARG A 218 -14.33 3.98 4.80
C ARG A 218 -15.76 4.06 4.31
N TYR A 219 -16.73 4.11 5.24
CA TYR A 219 -18.16 4.00 4.91
C TYR A 219 -18.93 5.32 4.99
N GLY A 220 -18.35 6.35 5.61
CA GLY A 220 -18.96 7.66 5.81
C GLY A 220 -19.86 7.77 7.05
N THR A 221 -20.16 6.65 7.69
CA THR A 221 -20.96 6.53 8.93
C THR A 221 -20.62 5.24 9.67
N VAL A 222 -20.88 5.18 10.99
CA VAL A 222 -20.69 3.99 11.84
C VAL A 222 -21.85 3.75 12.81
N GLY A 223 -22.91 4.57 12.75
CA GLY A 223 -24.13 4.36 13.55
C GLY A 223 -23.92 4.54 15.05
N ILE A 224 -23.14 5.54 15.46
CA ILE A 224 -22.91 5.95 16.86
C ILE A 224 -23.73 7.21 17.20
N ASP A 225 -23.51 7.77 18.38
CA ASP A 225 -24.11 9.05 18.80
C ASP A 225 -23.94 10.13 17.71
N GLU A 226 -25.02 10.86 17.42
CA GLU A 226 -25.08 11.85 16.34
C GLU A 226 -24.09 12.99 16.55
N GLY A 227 -23.87 13.42 17.81
CA GLY A 227 -22.91 14.47 18.15
C GLY A 227 -21.47 14.04 17.85
N LEU A 228 -21.09 12.81 18.24
CA LEU A 228 -19.79 12.25 17.96
C LEU A 228 -19.57 12.08 16.44
N GLU A 229 -20.55 11.52 15.72
CA GLU A 229 -20.43 11.31 14.27
C GLU A 229 -20.33 12.66 13.53
N LYS A 230 -21.02 13.69 13.97
CA LYS A 230 -20.94 15.05 13.43
C LYS A 230 -19.54 15.64 13.64
N ALA A 231 -18.96 15.51 14.83
CA ALA A 231 -17.59 15.97 15.12
C ALA A 231 -16.56 15.26 14.23
N MET A 232 -16.68 13.93 14.10
CA MET A 232 -15.83 13.13 13.20
C MET A 232 -15.93 13.61 11.75
N LYS A 233 -17.16 13.87 11.28
CA LYS A 233 -17.42 14.33 9.91
C LYS A 233 -16.80 15.71 9.64
N LEU A 234 -16.91 16.63 10.58
CA LEU A 234 -16.31 17.97 10.46
C LEU A 234 -14.80 17.87 10.39
N ALA A 235 -14.17 17.08 11.28
CA ALA A 235 -12.73 16.87 11.29
C ALA A 235 -12.23 16.22 9.98
N ALA A 236 -12.94 15.20 9.46
CA ALA A 236 -12.62 14.56 8.18
C ALA A 236 -12.77 15.50 6.98
N CYS A 237 -13.83 16.33 6.95
CA CYS A 237 -14.03 17.34 5.92
C CYS A 237 -12.91 18.39 5.95
N ASP A 238 -12.50 18.84 7.12
CA ASP A 238 -11.40 19.81 7.24
C ASP A 238 -10.04 19.20 6.86
N TYR A 239 -9.84 17.92 7.18
CA TYR A 239 -8.66 17.20 6.72
C TYR A 239 -8.61 17.08 5.19
N THR A 240 -9.69 16.71 4.54
CA THR A 240 -9.74 16.62 3.07
C THR A 240 -9.50 17.97 2.39
N LYS A 241 -9.99 19.07 2.97
CA LYS A 241 -9.64 20.43 2.50
C LYS A 241 -8.13 20.71 2.58
N LYS A 242 -7.47 20.25 3.67
CA LYS A 242 -5.99 20.36 3.82
C LYS A 242 -5.27 19.55 2.74
N VAL A 243 -5.73 18.32 2.45
CA VAL A 243 -5.21 17.51 1.34
C VAL A 243 -5.28 18.28 0.02
N PHE A 244 -6.45 18.82 -0.33
CA PHE A 244 -6.60 19.60 -1.58
C PHE A 244 -5.78 20.88 -1.60
N ARG A 245 -5.61 21.56 -0.47
CA ARG A 245 -4.70 22.70 -0.37
C ARG A 245 -3.27 22.27 -0.69
N LYS A 246 -2.83 21.12 -0.15
CA LYS A 246 -1.51 20.57 -0.42
C LYS A 246 -1.31 20.19 -1.90
N LEU A 247 -2.32 19.59 -2.53
CA LEU A 247 -2.29 19.33 -3.98
C LEU A 247 -2.12 20.62 -4.80
N ARG A 248 -2.79 21.70 -4.41
CA ARG A 248 -2.63 23.03 -5.07
C ARG A 248 -1.24 23.61 -4.87
N GLU A 249 -0.64 23.45 -3.69
CA GLU A 249 0.76 23.86 -3.44
C GLU A 249 1.72 23.15 -4.39
N HIS A 250 1.41 21.89 -4.78
CA HIS A 250 2.13 21.13 -5.79
C HIS A 250 1.62 21.36 -7.22
N GLY A 251 0.84 22.41 -7.45
CA GLY A 251 0.43 22.87 -8.77
C GLY A 251 -0.80 22.20 -9.36
N TYR A 252 -1.66 21.55 -8.54
CA TYR A 252 -2.96 21.07 -9.01
C TYR A 252 -3.89 22.23 -9.32
N ASP A 253 -4.35 22.32 -10.56
CA ASP A 253 -5.40 23.24 -10.99
C ASP A 253 -6.60 22.45 -11.55
N PRO A 254 -7.75 22.39 -10.84
CA PRO A 254 -8.91 21.62 -11.28
C PRO A 254 -9.54 22.14 -12.57
N ARG A 255 -9.21 23.36 -13.03
CA ARG A 255 -9.74 23.94 -14.27
C ARG A 255 -9.12 23.29 -15.51
N ILE A 256 -7.85 22.84 -15.40
CA ILE A 256 -7.07 22.34 -16.53
C ILE A 256 -6.55 20.91 -16.35
N MET A 257 -6.59 20.36 -15.12
CA MET A 257 -6.05 19.04 -14.80
C MET A 257 -7.12 18.06 -14.39
N LYS A 258 -6.93 16.77 -14.73
CA LYS A 258 -7.61 15.67 -14.05
C LYS A 258 -6.79 15.19 -12.87
N LEU A 259 -7.46 14.82 -11.79
CA LEU A 259 -6.88 14.20 -10.60
C LEU A 259 -7.23 12.71 -10.58
N TYR A 260 -6.22 11.87 -10.58
CA TYR A 260 -6.37 10.42 -10.38
C TYR A 260 -6.00 10.11 -8.94
N VAL A 261 -6.96 9.60 -8.17
CA VAL A 261 -6.77 9.22 -6.78
C VAL A 261 -6.70 7.71 -6.67
N VAL A 262 -5.65 7.22 -6.03
CA VAL A 262 -5.42 5.79 -5.77
C VAL A 262 -5.08 5.59 -4.30
N GLY A 263 -4.99 4.33 -3.87
CA GLY A 263 -4.67 3.99 -2.49
C GLY A 263 -5.90 3.95 -1.57
N GLY A 264 -5.71 3.42 -0.36
CA GLY A 264 -6.79 3.21 0.61
C GLY A 264 -7.46 4.51 1.09
N GLY A 265 -6.74 5.64 1.01
CA GLY A 265 -7.28 6.95 1.39
C GLY A 265 -8.20 7.59 0.34
N GLY A 266 -8.41 6.99 -0.82
CA GLY A 266 -9.38 7.46 -1.80
C GLY A 266 -10.81 7.58 -1.23
N CYS A 267 -11.16 6.73 -0.26
CA CYS A 267 -12.45 6.79 0.44
C CYS A 267 -12.64 8.11 1.22
N LEU A 268 -11.56 8.73 1.74
CA LEU A 268 -11.64 10.02 2.43
C LEU A 268 -12.20 11.10 1.51
N LEU A 269 -11.65 11.17 0.30
CA LEU A 269 -12.10 12.18 -0.67
C LEU A 269 -13.52 11.87 -1.13
N LYS A 270 -13.84 10.59 -1.37
CA LYS A 270 -15.16 10.16 -1.80
C LYS A 270 -16.25 10.54 -0.78
N ASN A 271 -15.98 10.35 0.53
CA ASN A 271 -16.99 10.49 1.57
C ASN A 271 -17.04 11.91 2.17
N PHE A 272 -15.92 12.66 2.15
CA PHE A 272 -15.80 13.90 2.91
C PHE A 272 -15.35 15.13 2.08
N PHE A 273 -15.32 15.00 0.76
CA PHE A 273 -15.01 16.12 -0.14
C PHE A 273 -16.01 16.19 -1.29
N PRO A 274 -16.46 17.39 -1.72
CA PRO A 274 -17.31 17.53 -2.90
C PRO A 274 -16.48 17.20 -4.15
N ILE A 275 -16.81 16.06 -4.81
CA ILE A 275 -16.09 15.56 -5.98
C ILE A 275 -16.81 16.02 -7.24
N ASP A 276 -16.05 16.55 -8.20
CA ASP A 276 -16.46 16.65 -9.60
C ASP A 276 -16.03 15.38 -10.36
N PRO A 277 -16.97 14.49 -10.72
CA PRO A 277 -16.62 13.23 -11.42
C PRO A 277 -15.97 13.45 -12.80
N GLY A 278 -16.16 14.61 -13.39
CA GLY A 278 -15.52 14.98 -14.65
C GLY A 278 -14.02 15.28 -14.51
N ARG A 279 -13.58 15.62 -13.31
CA ARG A 279 -12.22 16.05 -13.01
C ARG A 279 -11.47 15.14 -12.04
N ILE A 280 -12.17 14.42 -11.19
CA ILE A 280 -11.57 13.56 -10.16
C ILE A 280 -12.00 12.12 -10.38
N VAL A 281 -11.03 11.25 -10.64
CA VAL A 281 -11.21 9.82 -10.85
C VAL A 281 -10.63 9.09 -9.64
N ILE A 282 -11.47 8.37 -8.88
CA ILE A 282 -11.02 7.59 -7.73
C ILE A 282 -11.00 6.11 -8.11
N ASN A 283 -9.82 5.50 -8.01
CA ASN A 283 -9.68 4.05 -8.13
C ASN A 283 -9.96 3.40 -6.78
N ASN A 284 -11.06 2.66 -6.70
CA ASN A 284 -11.48 1.97 -5.47
C ASN A 284 -10.70 0.64 -5.22
N ASP A 285 -9.87 0.19 -6.16
CA ASP A 285 -9.08 -1.02 -5.99
C ASP A 285 -7.87 -0.74 -5.09
N ILE A 286 -7.95 -1.17 -3.84
CA ILE A 286 -6.87 -1.01 -2.86
C ILE A 286 -5.61 -1.79 -3.22
N CYS A 287 -5.70 -2.77 -4.12
CA CYS A 287 -4.61 -3.59 -4.62
C CYS A 287 -4.01 -3.04 -5.93
N ALA A 288 -4.50 -1.92 -6.45
CA ALA A 288 -4.09 -1.36 -7.74
C ALA A 288 -2.56 -1.18 -7.86
N THR A 289 -1.90 -0.73 -6.79
CA THR A 289 -0.44 -0.52 -6.76
C THR A 289 0.31 -1.85 -6.92
N ALA A 290 -0.08 -2.90 -6.18
CA ALA A 290 0.55 -4.23 -6.30
C ALA A 290 0.30 -4.86 -7.68
N LYS A 291 -0.91 -4.74 -8.23
CA LYS A 291 -1.23 -5.15 -9.61
C LYS A 291 -0.40 -4.40 -10.64
N GLY A 292 -0.15 -3.12 -10.40
CA GLY A 292 0.69 -2.28 -11.24
C GLY A 292 2.16 -2.73 -11.22
N TYR A 293 2.68 -3.16 -10.07
CA TYR A 293 4.03 -3.75 -10.00
C TYR A 293 4.14 -5.02 -10.85
N GLU A 294 3.16 -5.92 -10.76
CA GLU A 294 3.11 -7.13 -11.61
C GLU A 294 3.07 -6.77 -13.09
N TYR A 295 2.24 -5.79 -13.47
CA TYR A 295 2.16 -5.30 -14.84
C TYR A 295 3.49 -4.76 -15.34
N MET A 296 4.15 -3.92 -14.56
CA MET A 296 5.44 -3.32 -14.93
C MET A 296 6.53 -4.38 -15.09
N ALA A 297 6.59 -5.36 -14.16
CA ALA A 297 7.54 -6.47 -14.25
C ALA A 297 7.29 -7.36 -15.47
N GLU A 298 6.03 -7.61 -15.81
CA GLU A 298 5.67 -8.38 -17.00
C GLU A 298 6.05 -7.67 -18.31
N VAL A 299 5.74 -6.37 -18.42
CA VAL A 299 6.04 -5.56 -19.61
C VAL A 299 7.55 -5.44 -19.83
N GLN A 300 8.32 -5.30 -18.75
CA GLN A 300 9.79 -5.23 -18.83
C GLN A 300 10.45 -6.59 -19.09
N ASN A 301 9.68 -7.67 -19.24
CA ASN A 301 10.17 -9.04 -19.45
C ASN A 301 11.17 -9.56 -18.40
N LEU A 302 11.15 -9.00 -17.19
CA LEU A 302 12.12 -9.32 -16.15
C LEU A 302 12.03 -10.77 -15.66
N ALA A 303 10.86 -11.38 -15.70
CA ALA A 303 10.66 -12.78 -15.32
C ALA A 303 11.16 -13.81 -16.37
N GLY A 304 11.53 -13.36 -17.57
CA GLY A 304 12.01 -14.24 -18.67
C GLY A 304 13.50 -14.14 -18.94
N GLY A 305 14.21 -13.27 -18.24
CA GLY A 305 15.60 -12.91 -18.55
C GLY A 305 16.68 -13.51 -17.64
N VAL A 306 16.37 -14.53 -16.84
CA VAL A 306 17.42 -15.30 -16.16
C VAL A 306 17.95 -16.33 -17.15
N LYS A 307 18.99 -15.93 -17.91
CA LYS A 307 19.86 -16.84 -18.64
C LYS A 307 20.90 -17.41 -17.71
#